data_ddbeab6ec56847f1d213c04b3774bc21
#
_entry.id   ddbeab6ec56847f1d213c04b3774bc21
#
_cell.length_a   1.000
_cell.length_b   1.000
_cell.length_c   1.000
_cell.angle_alpha   90.00
_cell.angle_beta   90.00
_cell.angle_gamma   90.00
#
_symmetry.space_group_name_H-M   'P 1'
#
loop_
_entity.id
_entity.type
_entity.pdbx_description
1 polymer ?
#
loop_
_entity_poly.entity_id
_entity_poly.type
_entity_poly.pdbx_seq_one_letter_code
_entity_poly.pdbx_strand_id
1 'polypeptide(L)'
;MKWMKAVACTALLALSGPAFCDEGQTESPRDYAFGLSLDTSVPSQWYRVLLPLAVYEQSTSSDLHDVRVFNQSGEPVPFSLVSATRPQTPVQSTALRLFPLDASPLAASQGSGNSDKILLRSGNGVEIVLEGQKSAAAGQHYLLTLPEQATGEIAISQLQLLWNTPQTPWQGTASVYYSEDLKRWYTLREDMPLLDVVSGQDRLKLDRIDTDTVLSPDANRYLMVVLNTKSQGITLTGVNAISAPSQAAPEEVNLEGEGESLSTSEAQWHWARPQPLSAVSISLNGDGVLPVEIAWRSTEKDAWHPLKKEVLYRLEGKTSPPVSLNGGLVQAVKITTLNARLPEYLPSVTGHRDRYDLVFNAQGKAPYVLAWGNGAAKPASVEPGMLIPADLRKTYAMANLPQADIVDNVALGGEGRLTATSAAERESRMNTLLVWGVLIAGVILLAGMAWRIWRETQRKA
;
A
#
# COMPACT_ATOMS: atom_id res chain seq x y z
N MET A 1 19.82 21.97 70.83
CA MET A 1 18.56 21.82 70.09
C MET A 1 18.13 23.07 69.33
N LYS A 2 19.05 23.99 68.96
CA LYS A 2 18.71 25.19 68.15
C LYS A 2 19.42 25.36 66.84
N TRP A 3 20.29 24.41 66.42
CA TRP A 3 21.02 24.43 65.14
C TRP A 3 20.44 23.56 64.05
N MET A 4 19.45 22.71 64.32
CA MET A 4 18.81 21.83 63.32
C MET A 4 17.63 22.47 62.59
N LYS A 5 17.18 23.70 62.96
CA LYS A 5 16.08 24.37 62.28
C LYS A 5 16.51 25.35 61.18
N ALA A 6 17.81 25.65 61.06
CA ALA A 6 18.33 26.57 60.04
C ALA A 6 18.74 25.91 58.72
N VAL A 7 19.01 24.57 58.71
CA VAL A 7 19.43 23.85 57.50
C VAL A 7 18.23 23.39 56.64
N ALA A 8 17.02 23.28 57.19
CA ALA A 8 15.84 22.82 56.44
C ALA A 8 15.19 23.94 55.57
N CYS A 9 15.44 25.23 55.84
CA CYS A 9 14.85 26.31 55.03
C CYS A 9 15.71 26.76 53.85
N THR A 10 17.00 26.43 53.81
CA THR A 10 17.91 26.84 52.72
C THR A 10 17.89 25.87 51.52
N ALA A 11 17.34 24.65 51.66
CA ALA A 11 17.23 23.66 50.59
C ALA A 11 16.02 23.84 49.67
N LEU A 12 15.04 24.67 50.04
CA LEU A 12 13.80 24.87 49.22
C LEU A 12 13.88 26.06 48.24
N LEU A 13 14.91 26.90 48.33
CA LEU A 13 15.04 28.11 47.48
C LEU A 13 15.94 27.93 46.26
N ALA A 14 16.54 26.75 46.07
CA ALA A 14 17.41 26.46 44.92
C ALA A 14 16.70 25.76 43.73
N LEU A 15 15.36 25.60 43.75
CA LEU A 15 14.58 24.93 42.72
C LEU A 15 13.82 25.89 41.78
N SER A 16 14.02 27.19 41.89
CA SER A 16 13.60 28.12 40.84
C SER A 16 14.71 28.21 39.78
N GLY A 17 14.83 27.20 38.96
CA GLY A 17 15.58 27.27 37.71
C GLY A 17 14.96 28.35 36.83
N PRO A 18 15.76 29.13 36.06
CA PRO A 18 15.23 30.05 35.09
C PRO A 18 14.37 29.22 34.10
N ALA A 19 13.10 29.61 33.95
CA ALA A 19 12.31 29.18 32.81
C ALA A 19 13.00 29.77 31.58
N PHE A 20 13.88 28.98 30.95
CA PHE A 20 14.31 29.26 29.60
C PHE A 20 13.06 29.13 28.74
N CYS A 21 12.49 30.26 28.28
CA CYS A 21 11.68 30.27 27.10
C CYS A 21 12.55 29.62 26.00
N ASP A 22 12.16 28.46 25.54
CA ASP A 22 12.66 27.87 24.32
C ASP A 22 12.19 28.81 23.16
N GLU A 23 12.96 29.89 22.94
CA GLU A 23 12.91 30.57 21.65
C GLU A 23 13.33 29.51 20.63
N GLY A 24 12.34 28.96 19.89
CA GLY A 24 12.51 27.86 18.97
C GLY A 24 13.76 28.07 18.12
N GLN A 25 14.79 27.30 18.42
CA GLN A 25 16.01 27.28 17.59
C GLN A 25 15.55 26.95 16.18
N THR A 26 15.71 27.91 15.27
CA THR A 26 15.43 27.75 13.87
C THR A 26 16.31 26.59 13.36
N GLU A 27 15.69 25.52 12.91
CA GLU A 27 16.42 24.39 12.32
C GLU A 27 17.30 24.88 11.19
N SER A 28 18.51 24.36 11.07
CA SER A 28 19.49 24.70 10.05
C SER A 28 19.92 23.45 9.26
N PRO A 29 20.43 23.58 8.04
CA PRO A 29 20.93 22.42 7.28
C PRO A 29 21.98 21.59 8.04
N ARG A 30 22.78 22.23 8.90
CA ARG A 30 23.82 21.55 9.70
C ARG A 30 23.27 20.66 10.82
N ASP A 31 21.98 20.72 11.10
CA ASP A 31 21.34 19.85 12.08
C ASP A 31 20.97 18.48 11.49
N TYR A 32 21.19 18.29 10.18
CA TYR A 32 20.90 17.07 9.42
C TYR A 32 22.19 16.36 8.99
N ALA A 33 22.11 15.03 8.92
CA ALA A 33 23.27 14.21 8.57
C ALA A 33 23.61 14.29 7.07
N PHE A 34 22.60 14.26 6.22
CA PHE A 34 22.71 14.12 4.78
C PHE A 34 21.96 15.24 4.06
N GLY A 35 22.45 15.60 2.87
CA GLY A 35 21.82 16.59 2.05
C GLY A 35 22.10 16.43 0.56
N LEU A 36 21.12 16.86 -0.24
CA LEU A 36 21.19 16.88 -1.71
C LEU A 36 20.78 18.24 -2.22
N SER A 37 21.55 18.77 -3.18
CA SER A 37 21.20 20.00 -3.89
C SER A 37 20.10 19.73 -4.91
N LEU A 38 19.12 20.63 -4.99
CA LEU A 38 17.98 20.54 -5.90
C LEU A 38 18.12 21.58 -7.01
N ASP A 39 18.00 21.13 -8.26
CA ASP A 39 17.90 22.03 -9.42
C ASP A 39 16.43 22.48 -9.60
N THR A 40 16.25 23.78 -9.62
CA THR A 40 14.97 24.47 -9.84
C THR A 40 15.07 25.42 -11.03
N SER A 41 15.70 24.98 -12.11
CA SER A 41 15.93 25.78 -13.33
C SER A 41 14.65 26.23 -14.03
N VAL A 42 13.56 25.44 -13.93
CA VAL A 42 12.23 25.82 -14.45
C VAL A 42 11.54 26.70 -13.41
N PRO A 43 11.27 28.00 -13.66
CA PRO A 43 10.67 28.87 -12.66
C PRO A 43 9.27 28.40 -12.24
N SER A 44 9.07 28.15 -10.95
CA SER A 44 7.77 27.80 -10.35
C SER A 44 7.74 28.22 -8.88
N GLN A 45 6.52 28.36 -8.35
CA GLN A 45 6.33 28.60 -6.91
C GLN A 45 6.37 27.29 -6.11
N TRP A 46 6.01 26.15 -6.73
CA TRP A 46 6.03 24.84 -6.11
C TRP A 46 6.76 23.85 -7.00
N TYR A 47 7.53 22.98 -6.38
CA TYR A 47 8.27 21.91 -7.04
C TYR A 47 7.96 20.58 -6.38
N ARG A 48 8.07 19.51 -7.17
CA ARG A 48 8.01 18.14 -6.71
C ARG A 48 9.40 17.51 -6.75
N VAL A 49 9.78 16.81 -5.70
CA VAL A 49 11.02 16.02 -5.60
C VAL A 49 10.65 14.56 -5.43
N LEU A 50 11.18 13.70 -6.27
CA LEU A 50 11.13 12.26 -6.07
C LEU A 50 12.16 11.90 -4.99
N LEU A 51 11.70 11.43 -3.83
CA LEU A 51 12.60 11.08 -2.75
C LEU A 51 13.50 9.90 -3.17
N PRO A 52 14.83 10.02 -3.12
CA PRO A 52 15.73 8.95 -3.47
C PRO A 52 15.73 7.85 -2.40
N LEU A 53 16.16 6.63 -2.79
CA LEU A 53 16.21 5.45 -1.92
C LEU A 53 16.95 5.72 -0.61
N ALA A 54 18.07 6.46 -0.67
CA ALA A 54 18.88 6.82 0.50
C ALA A 54 18.07 7.54 1.60
N VAL A 55 17.04 8.32 1.25
CA VAL A 55 16.18 8.96 2.26
C VAL A 55 15.42 7.91 3.07
N TYR A 56 14.89 6.88 2.42
CA TYR A 56 14.16 5.80 3.10
C TYR A 56 15.05 4.92 3.95
N GLU A 57 16.28 4.67 3.52
CA GLU A 57 17.25 3.83 4.23
C GLU A 57 17.87 4.53 5.43
N GLN A 58 18.12 5.85 5.31
CA GLN A 58 18.94 6.61 6.25
C GLN A 58 18.13 7.58 7.13
N SER A 59 16.83 7.81 6.84
CA SER A 59 15.95 8.60 7.71
C SER A 59 15.95 8.03 9.12
N THR A 60 15.95 8.90 10.12
CA THR A 60 15.87 8.50 11.53
C THR A 60 14.49 8.05 11.95
N SER A 61 13.49 8.32 11.10
CA SER A 61 12.09 8.03 11.39
C SER A 61 11.41 7.28 10.24
N SER A 62 10.56 6.33 10.61
CA SER A 62 9.84 5.49 9.65
C SER A 62 8.81 6.25 8.82
N ASP A 63 8.29 7.38 9.30
CA ASP A 63 7.34 8.28 8.65
C ASP A 63 8.02 9.46 7.93
N LEU A 64 9.35 9.48 7.86
CA LEU A 64 10.15 10.50 7.19
C LEU A 64 9.96 11.92 7.78
N HIS A 65 9.57 12.05 9.05
CA HIS A 65 9.37 13.37 9.66
C HIS A 65 10.66 14.19 9.84
N ASP A 66 11.83 13.55 9.69
CA ASP A 66 13.14 14.19 9.72
C ASP A 66 13.63 14.69 8.35
N VAL A 67 12.76 14.76 7.35
CA VAL A 67 13.06 15.35 6.05
C VAL A 67 12.74 16.84 6.06
N ARG A 68 13.59 17.67 5.42
CA ARG A 68 13.42 19.11 5.25
C ARG A 68 13.90 19.57 3.88
N VAL A 69 13.42 20.74 3.48
CA VAL A 69 14.01 21.51 2.37
C VAL A 69 14.42 22.86 2.92
N PHE A 70 15.63 23.28 2.59
CA PHE A 70 16.19 24.57 2.98
C PHE A 70 16.49 25.42 1.74
N ASN A 71 16.30 26.74 1.85
CA ASN A 71 16.70 27.70 0.84
C ASN A 71 18.20 28.06 0.96
N GLN A 72 18.70 28.93 0.08
CA GLN A 72 20.09 29.39 0.09
C GLN A 72 20.52 30.03 1.42
N SER A 73 19.59 30.67 2.13
CA SER A 73 19.88 31.30 3.44
C SER A 73 19.93 30.27 4.59
N GLY A 74 19.65 29.00 4.31
CA GLY A 74 19.57 27.95 5.34
C GLY A 74 18.27 27.98 6.14
N GLU A 75 17.22 28.64 5.63
CA GLU A 75 15.90 28.69 6.25
C GLU A 75 15.05 27.52 5.73
N PRO A 76 14.31 26.80 6.61
CA PRO A 76 13.41 25.74 6.17
C PRO A 76 12.23 26.33 5.40
N VAL A 77 11.87 25.69 4.27
CA VAL A 77 10.71 26.06 3.47
C VAL A 77 9.55 25.10 3.73
N PRO A 78 8.29 25.57 3.63
CA PRO A 78 7.12 24.71 3.81
C PRO A 78 7.09 23.59 2.76
N PHE A 79 6.79 22.37 3.20
CA PHE A 79 6.72 21.19 2.35
C PHE A 79 5.62 20.23 2.81
N SER A 80 5.25 19.32 1.91
CA SER A 80 4.32 18.23 2.15
C SER A 80 4.88 16.92 1.61
N LEU A 81 4.69 15.84 2.34
CA LEU A 81 4.93 14.47 1.84
C LEU A 81 3.62 13.94 1.27
N VAL A 82 3.62 13.56 0.01
CA VAL A 82 2.45 13.07 -0.72
C VAL A 82 2.73 11.65 -1.17
N SER A 83 1.83 10.71 -0.88
CA SER A 83 1.96 9.35 -1.38
C SER A 83 1.98 9.37 -2.90
N ALA A 84 3.03 8.82 -3.49
CA ALA A 84 3.13 8.66 -4.93
C ALA A 84 2.16 7.57 -5.38
N THR A 85 1.28 7.90 -6.32
CA THR A 85 0.32 6.97 -6.87
C THR A 85 0.65 6.67 -8.33
N ARG A 86 0.58 5.40 -8.70
CA ARG A 86 0.68 5.04 -10.12
C ARG A 86 -0.42 5.74 -10.90
N PRO A 87 -0.13 6.23 -12.11
CA PRO A 87 -1.18 6.73 -12.98
C PRO A 87 -2.28 5.68 -13.09
N GLN A 88 -3.53 6.11 -13.00
CA GLN A 88 -4.65 5.22 -13.24
C GLN A 88 -4.49 4.64 -14.64
N THR A 89 -4.51 3.32 -14.76
CA THR A 89 -4.59 2.69 -16.07
C THR A 89 -5.93 3.12 -16.69
N PRO A 90 -5.92 3.72 -17.88
CA PRO A 90 -7.16 4.12 -18.52
C PRO A 90 -8.06 2.89 -18.66
N VAL A 91 -9.36 3.11 -18.58
CA VAL A 91 -10.36 2.07 -18.83
C VAL A 91 -10.04 1.42 -20.18
N GLN A 92 -9.72 0.14 -20.15
CA GLN A 92 -9.47 -0.63 -21.37
C GLN A 92 -10.77 -1.27 -21.82
N SER A 93 -11.00 -1.23 -23.14
CA SER A 93 -12.14 -1.89 -23.78
C SER A 93 -11.60 -2.95 -24.71
N THR A 94 -11.87 -4.22 -24.40
CA THR A 94 -11.44 -5.38 -25.18
C THR A 94 -12.67 -6.01 -25.85
N ALA A 95 -12.67 -6.09 -27.17
CA ALA A 95 -13.72 -6.77 -27.91
C ALA A 95 -13.66 -8.29 -27.67
N LEU A 96 -14.76 -8.85 -27.18
CA LEU A 96 -14.90 -10.30 -27.00
C LEU A 96 -15.37 -10.95 -28.32
N ARG A 97 -15.00 -12.21 -28.51
CA ARG A 97 -15.55 -13.03 -29.63
C ARG A 97 -17.00 -13.39 -29.28
N LEU A 98 -17.90 -13.13 -30.21
CA LEU A 98 -19.34 -13.32 -30.06
C LEU A 98 -19.82 -14.46 -30.95
N PHE A 99 -20.47 -15.46 -30.37
CA PHE A 99 -21.05 -16.59 -31.07
C PHE A 99 -22.54 -16.69 -30.76
N PRO A 100 -23.44 -16.41 -31.74
CA PRO A 100 -24.87 -16.64 -31.56
C PRO A 100 -25.16 -18.14 -31.39
N LEU A 101 -26.11 -18.46 -30.50
CA LEU A 101 -26.55 -19.83 -30.23
C LEU A 101 -28.05 -19.95 -30.46
N ASP A 102 -28.45 -20.98 -31.20
CA ASP A 102 -29.85 -21.32 -31.40
C ASP A 102 -30.33 -22.22 -30.24
N ALA A 103 -31.38 -21.79 -29.56
CA ALA A 103 -32.00 -22.53 -28.47
C ALA A 103 -33.03 -23.53 -29.01
N SER A 104 -32.84 -24.79 -28.69
CA SER A 104 -33.85 -25.83 -28.98
C SER A 104 -34.25 -26.49 -27.64
N PRO A 105 -35.54 -26.53 -27.29
CA PRO A 105 -35.96 -27.30 -26.13
C PRO A 105 -35.59 -28.78 -26.34
N LEU A 106 -34.85 -29.39 -25.41
CA LEU A 106 -34.67 -30.83 -25.42
C LEU A 106 -36.04 -31.47 -25.20
N ALA A 107 -36.50 -32.25 -26.17
CA ALA A 107 -37.74 -33.01 -25.98
C ALA A 107 -37.58 -33.87 -24.72
N ALA A 108 -38.49 -33.68 -23.77
CA ALA A 108 -38.53 -34.43 -22.51
C ALA A 108 -38.62 -35.93 -22.90
N SER A 109 -37.50 -36.66 -22.78
CA SER A 109 -37.55 -38.12 -22.78
C SER A 109 -38.34 -38.53 -21.53
N GLN A 110 -39.44 -39.25 -21.73
CA GLN A 110 -40.32 -39.78 -20.71
C GLN A 110 -39.51 -40.51 -19.62
N GLY A 111 -39.32 -39.88 -18.50
CA GLY A 111 -38.62 -40.47 -17.34
C GLY A 111 -38.29 -39.45 -16.30
N SER A 112 -39.20 -39.22 -15.37
CA SER A 112 -39.02 -38.77 -13.97
C SER A 112 -37.92 -37.73 -13.72
N GLY A 113 -38.30 -36.50 -13.50
CA GLY A 113 -37.45 -35.47 -12.94
C GLY A 113 -37.59 -34.14 -13.70
N ASN A 114 -38.18 -33.16 -13.04
CA ASN A 114 -38.45 -31.80 -13.52
C ASN A 114 -37.11 -30.99 -13.66
N SER A 115 -36.29 -31.34 -14.63
CA SER A 115 -35.09 -30.55 -14.99
C SER A 115 -35.32 -29.94 -16.36
N ASP A 116 -35.59 -28.63 -16.38
CA ASP A 116 -35.64 -27.84 -17.61
C ASP A 116 -34.22 -27.82 -18.21
N LYS A 117 -33.97 -28.72 -19.20
CA LYS A 117 -32.72 -28.76 -19.94
C LYS A 117 -32.90 -28.06 -21.28
N ILE A 118 -32.06 -27.11 -21.57
CA ILE A 118 -32.02 -26.39 -22.83
C ILE A 118 -30.79 -26.81 -23.60
N LEU A 119 -30.96 -27.23 -24.83
CA LEU A 119 -29.86 -27.50 -25.77
C LEU A 119 -29.63 -26.25 -26.61
N LEU A 120 -28.46 -25.68 -26.49
CA LEU A 120 -27.99 -24.56 -27.30
C LEU A 120 -27.06 -25.11 -28.39
N ARG A 121 -27.28 -24.73 -29.63
CA ARG A 121 -26.44 -25.11 -30.76
C ARG A 121 -25.83 -23.89 -31.43
N SER A 122 -24.55 -23.94 -31.68
CA SER A 122 -23.86 -22.97 -32.54
C SER A 122 -24.03 -23.42 -34.01
N GLY A 123 -24.06 -22.48 -34.94
CA GLY A 123 -24.04 -22.78 -36.40
C GLY A 123 -22.87 -23.68 -36.84
N ASN A 124 -21.82 -23.80 -36.00
CA ASN A 124 -20.66 -24.66 -36.25
C ASN A 124 -20.74 -26.02 -35.52
N GLY A 125 -21.90 -26.40 -34.98
CA GLY A 125 -22.14 -27.73 -34.39
C GLY A 125 -21.70 -27.90 -32.92
N VAL A 126 -21.34 -26.82 -32.21
CA VAL A 126 -21.10 -26.89 -30.77
C VAL A 126 -22.42 -26.99 -30.04
N GLU A 127 -22.58 -27.99 -29.18
CA GLU A 127 -23.76 -28.23 -28.36
C GLU A 127 -23.46 -27.91 -26.88
N ILE A 128 -24.28 -27.07 -26.28
CA ILE A 128 -24.21 -26.68 -24.85
C ILE A 128 -25.53 -27.02 -24.17
N VAL A 129 -25.47 -27.78 -23.11
CA VAL A 129 -26.67 -28.13 -22.32
C VAL A 129 -26.72 -27.25 -21.06
N LEU A 130 -27.79 -26.45 -20.92
CA LEU A 130 -28.09 -25.70 -19.72
C LEU A 130 -29.08 -26.51 -18.85
N GLU A 131 -28.70 -26.70 -17.57
CA GLU A 131 -29.55 -27.37 -16.58
C GLU A 131 -30.01 -26.38 -15.50
N GLY A 132 -31.30 -26.40 -15.19
CA GLY A 132 -31.85 -25.77 -13.97
C GLY A 132 -32.10 -24.25 -14.04
N GLN A 133 -32.02 -23.60 -15.20
CA GLN A 133 -32.19 -22.15 -15.30
C GLN A 133 -33.44 -21.77 -16.10
N LYS A 134 -34.56 -21.58 -15.40
CA LYS A 134 -35.85 -21.21 -16.01
C LYS A 134 -35.81 -19.87 -16.78
N SER A 135 -34.99 -18.93 -16.34
CA SER A 135 -34.87 -17.63 -17.00
C SER A 135 -34.14 -17.68 -18.34
N ALA A 136 -33.32 -18.69 -18.56
CA ALA A 136 -32.57 -18.88 -19.79
C ALA A 136 -33.37 -19.55 -20.92
N ALA A 137 -34.57 -20.05 -20.65
CA ALA A 137 -35.36 -20.82 -21.65
C ALA A 137 -35.93 -19.98 -22.79
N ALA A 138 -36.18 -18.71 -22.55
CA ALA A 138 -36.79 -17.80 -23.52
C ALA A 138 -35.87 -16.59 -23.75
N GLY A 139 -35.12 -16.57 -24.84
CA GLY A 139 -34.25 -15.45 -25.17
C GLY A 139 -33.28 -15.75 -26.29
N GLN A 140 -32.53 -14.75 -26.69
CA GLN A 140 -31.41 -14.90 -27.62
C GLN A 140 -30.15 -15.20 -26.81
N HIS A 141 -29.41 -16.22 -27.21
CA HIS A 141 -28.23 -16.70 -26.49
C HIS A 141 -26.96 -16.37 -27.25
N TYR A 142 -25.97 -15.86 -26.55
CA TYR A 142 -24.68 -15.51 -27.11
C TYR A 142 -23.56 -16.04 -26.24
N LEU A 143 -22.70 -16.87 -26.81
CA LEU A 143 -21.46 -17.32 -26.16
C LEU A 143 -20.36 -16.30 -26.44
N LEU A 144 -19.65 -15.92 -25.39
CA LEU A 144 -18.53 -14.99 -25.44
C LEU A 144 -17.25 -15.68 -24.99
N THR A 145 -16.16 -15.39 -25.68
CA THR A 145 -14.82 -15.86 -25.33
C THR A 145 -13.80 -14.74 -25.50
N LEU A 146 -12.64 -14.93 -24.87
CA LEU A 146 -11.49 -14.05 -25.10
C LEU A 146 -11.06 -14.06 -26.57
N PRO A 147 -10.46 -12.95 -27.08
CA PRO A 147 -9.79 -12.94 -28.37
C PRO A 147 -8.64 -13.97 -28.38
N GLU A 148 -8.34 -14.55 -29.53
CA GLU A 148 -7.28 -15.57 -29.67
C GLU A 148 -5.89 -15.10 -29.26
N GLN A 149 -5.64 -13.79 -29.35
CA GLN A 149 -4.35 -13.16 -29.00
C GLN A 149 -4.24 -12.78 -27.52
N ALA A 150 -5.28 -13.01 -26.72
CA ALA A 150 -5.24 -12.73 -25.29
C ALA A 150 -4.32 -13.76 -24.59
N THR A 151 -3.19 -13.30 -24.08
CA THR A 151 -2.18 -14.14 -23.41
C THR A 151 -2.29 -14.12 -21.89
N GLY A 152 -3.22 -13.37 -21.32
CA GLY A 152 -3.36 -13.19 -19.88
C GLY A 152 -4.79 -13.02 -19.40
N GLU A 153 -4.94 -12.83 -18.12
CA GLU A 153 -6.22 -12.58 -17.47
C GLU A 153 -6.74 -11.19 -17.83
N ILE A 154 -8.05 -11.07 -18.06
CA ILE A 154 -8.74 -9.81 -18.29
C ILE A 154 -9.77 -9.63 -17.16
N ALA A 155 -9.51 -8.66 -16.28
CA ALA A 155 -10.50 -8.23 -15.28
C ALA A 155 -11.59 -7.40 -15.97
N ILE A 156 -12.83 -7.84 -15.85
CA ILE A 156 -14.00 -7.21 -16.46
C ILE A 156 -14.87 -6.62 -15.36
N SER A 157 -14.98 -5.30 -15.34
CA SER A 157 -15.93 -4.61 -14.44
C SER A 157 -17.31 -4.54 -15.07
N GLN A 158 -17.37 -4.29 -16.38
CA GLN A 158 -18.61 -4.17 -17.13
C GLN A 158 -18.52 -4.87 -18.47
N LEU A 159 -19.64 -5.41 -18.94
CA LEU A 159 -19.86 -5.80 -20.33
C LEU A 159 -20.68 -4.70 -21.01
N GLN A 160 -20.15 -4.16 -22.10
CA GLN A 160 -20.89 -3.27 -22.99
C GLN A 160 -21.43 -4.07 -24.17
N LEU A 161 -22.74 -4.11 -24.28
CA LEU A 161 -23.44 -4.80 -25.37
C LEU A 161 -23.64 -3.84 -26.55
N LEU A 162 -23.22 -4.27 -27.73
CA LEU A 162 -23.33 -3.48 -28.96
C LEU A 162 -24.45 -4.04 -29.83
N TRP A 163 -25.36 -3.17 -30.28
CA TRP A 163 -26.43 -3.51 -31.23
C TRP A 163 -26.71 -2.34 -32.17
N ASN A 164 -27.34 -2.64 -33.31
CA ASN A 164 -27.79 -1.59 -34.23
C ASN A 164 -28.94 -0.80 -33.62
N THR A 165 -29.01 0.48 -33.94
CA THR A 165 -30.11 1.35 -33.47
C THR A 165 -31.48 0.77 -33.88
N PRO A 166 -32.34 0.44 -32.94
CA PRO A 166 -33.70 -0.06 -33.27
C PRO A 166 -34.52 1.05 -33.89
N GLN A 167 -35.44 0.68 -34.79
CA GLN A 167 -36.34 1.64 -35.44
C GLN A 167 -37.41 2.18 -34.50
N THR A 168 -37.73 1.47 -33.44
CA THR A 168 -38.71 1.83 -32.39
C THR A 168 -38.01 1.79 -31.02
N PRO A 169 -38.53 2.53 -30.02
CA PRO A 169 -38.05 2.42 -28.66
C PRO A 169 -37.96 0.96 -28.22
N TRP A 170 -36.82 0.55 -27.73
CA TRP A 170 -36.56 -0.82 -27.33
C TRP A 170 -36.20 -0.92 -25.85
N GLN A 171 -36.70 -1.97 -25.19
CA GLN A 171 -36.34 -2.35 -23.83
C GLN A 171 -36.30 -3.88 -23.69
N GLY A 172 -35.40 -4.35 -22.82
CA GLY A 172 -35.27 -5.75 -22.53
C GLY A 172 -34.43 -5.96 -21.26
N THR A 173 -34.11 -7.22 -20.98
CA THR A 173 -33.20 -7.58 -19.91
C THR A 173 -32.12 -8.52 -20.44
N ALA A 174 -30.99 -8.53 -19.79
CA ALA A 174 -29.94 -9.50 -20.06
C ALA A 174 -29.51 -10.21 -18.77
N SER A 175 -29.28 -11.50 -18.88
CA SER A 175 -28.67 -12.31 -17.85
C SER A 175 -27.31 -12.80 -18.32
N VAL A 176 -26.32 -12.79 -17.41
CA VAL A 176 -24.93 -13.19 -17.70
C VAL A 176 -24.55 -14.36 -16.84
N TYR A 177 -23.98 -15.36 -17.48
CA TYR A 177 -23.49 -16.60 -16.87
C TYR A 177 -22.02 -16.81 -17.22
N TYR A 178 -21.29 -17.54 -16.39
CA TYR A 178 -19.91 -17.94 -16.69
C TYR A 178 -19.72 -19.45 -16.58
N SER A 179 -18.75 -19.99 -17.29
CA SER A 179 -18.38 -21.40 -17.26
C SER A 179 -16.91 -21.61 -17.56
N GLU A 180 -16.31 -22.62 -16.94
CA GLU A 180 -14.95 -23.08 -17.23
C GLU A 180 -14.91 -24.18 -18.30
N ASP A 181 -15.96 -25.01 -18.36
CA ASP A 181 -15.97 -26.26 -19.12
C ASP A 181 -17.12 -26.40 -20.13
N LEU A 182 -17.92 -25.32 -20.32
CA LEU A 182 -19.15 -25.29 -21.12
C LEU A 182 -20.27 -26.25 -20.67
N LYS A 183 -20.08 -26.95 -19.56
CA LYS A 183 -21.03 -27.91 -19.02
C LYS A 183 -21.76 -27.38 -17.81
N ARG A 184 -21.00 -26.75 -16.89
CA ARG A 184 -21.57 -26.14 -15.67
C ARG A 184 -21.56 -24.64 -15.82
N TRP A 185 -22.72 -24.04 -15.64
CA TRP A 185 -22.93 -22.61 -15.76
C TRP A 185 -23.33 -22.01 -14.40
N TYR A 186 -22.69 -20.94 -14.07
CA TYR A 186 -22.93 -20.20 -12.84
C TYR A 186 -23.47 -18.82 -13.18
N THR A 187 -24.48 -18.37 -12.43
CA THR A 187 -25.07 -17.05 -12.62
C THR A 187 -24.11 -15.96 -12.14
N LEU A 188 -23.84 -15.00 -13.01
CA LEU A 188 -23.06 -13.81 -12.67
C LEU A 188 -23.98 -12.62 -12.40
N ARG A 189 -24.96 -12.38 -13.30
CA ARG A 189 -25.99 -11.38 -13.16
C ARG A 189 -27.30 -11.86 -13.80
N GLU A 190 -28.44 -11.48 -13.21
CA GLU A 190 -29.74 -11.83 -13.74
C GLU A 190 -30.59 -10.59 -14.02
N ASP A 191 -31.38 -10.65 -15.09
CA ASP A 191 -32.41 -9.66 -15.47
C ASP A 191 -31.97 -8.20 -15.44
N MET A 192 -30.71 -7.94 -15.83
CA MET A 192 -30.17 -6.57 -15.91
C MET A 192 -30.90 -5.78 -16.97
N PRO A 193 -31.45 -4.58 -16.65
CA PRO A 193 -32.23 -3.80 -17.58
C PRO A 193 -31.38 -3.26 -18.73
N LEU A 194 -31.89 -3.36 -19.94
CA LEU A 194 -31.33 -2.77 -21.14
C LEU A 194 -32.35 -1.87 -21.78
N LEU A 195 -31.93 -0.75 -22.35
CA LEU A 195 -32.80 0.26 -22.92
C LEU A 195 -32.13 0.97 -24.10
N ASP A 196 -32.92 1.26 -25.13
CA ASP A 196 -32.51 2.14 -26.23
C ASP A 196 -33.73 2.94 -26.70
N VAL A 197 -33.81 4.18 -26.26
CA VAL A 197 -34.92 5.07 -26.52
C VAL A 197 -34.43 6.38 -27.11
N VAL A 198 -35.07 6.81 -28.19
CA VAL A 198 -34.80 8.09 -28.84
C VAL A 198 -36.02 8.99 -28.68
N SER A 199 -35.79 10.25 -28.24
CA SER A 199 -36.84 11.28 -28.13
C SER A 199 -36.31 12.57 -28.75
N GLY A 200 -36.75 12.88 -29.95
CA GLY A 200 -36.24 14.02 -30.71
C GLY A 200 -34.75 13.86 -31.04
N GLN A 201 -33.92 14.76 -30.51
CA GLN A 201 -32.47 14.69 -30.68
C GLN A 201 -31.76 13.92 -29.54
N ASP A 202 -32.48 13.60 -28.48
CA ASP A 202 -31.93 12.92 -27.31
C ASP A 202 -32.04 11.41 -27.44
N ARG A 203 -30.99 10.68 -26.99
CA ARG A 203 -30.98 9.23 -26.94
C ARG A 203 -30.55 8.77 -25.54
N LEU A 204 -31.38 7.94 -24.92
CA LEU A 204 -31.09 7.24 -23.70
C LEU A 204 -30.77 5.77 -24.01
N LYS A 205 -29.53 5.34 -23.73
CA LYS A 205 -29.09 3.98 -23.97
C LYS A 205 -28.49 3.39 -22.68
N LEU A 206 -29.06 2.27 -22.22
CA LEU A 206 -28.49 1.42 -21.17
C LEU A 206 -27.99 0.14 -21.84
N ASP A 207 -26.67 0.07 -22.09
CA ASP A 207 -26.02 -1.00 -22.81
C ASP A 207 -24.89 -1.66 -22.00
N ARG A 208 -24.79 -1.36 -20.70
CA ARG A 208 -23.74 -1.88 -19.84
C ARG A 208 -24.28 -2.73 -18.71
N ILE A 209 -23.60 -3.80 -18.42
CA ILE A 209 -23.89 -4.74 -17.33
C ILE A 209 -22.68 -4.82 -16.44
N ASP A 210 -22.81 -4.48 -15.16
CA ASP A 210 -21.76 -4.66 -14.18
C ASP A 210 -21.54 -6.16 -13.94
N THR A 211 -20.32 -6.63 -14.09
CA THR A 211 -19.99 -8.07 -13.99
C THR A 211 -18.99 -8.39 -12.89
N ASP A 212 -17.99 -7.54 -12.70
CA ASP A 212 -16.92 -7.73 -11.70
C ASP A 212 -16.36 -9.16 -11.70
N THR A 213 -15.87 -9.61 -12.85
CA THR A 213 -15.33 -10.96 -13.04
C THR A 213 -13.99 -10.93 -13.74
N VAL A 214 -13.30 -12.05 -13.72
CA VAL A 214 -12.02 -12.24 -14.43
C VAL A 214 -12.19 -13.34 -15.47
N LEU A 215 -11.87 -13.02 -16.72
CA LEU A 215 -11.71 -14.03 -17.78
C LEU A 215 -10.23 -14.38 -17.93
N SER A 216 -9.95 -15.67 -17.94
CA SER A 216 -8.61 -16.21 -18.10
C SER A 216 -8.59 -17.27 -19.20
N PRO A 217 -7.50 -17.40 -19.99
CA PRO A 217 -7.33 -18.52 -20.92
C PRO A 217 -7.33 -19.88 -20.21
N ASP A 218 -6.94 -19.93 -18.94
CA ASP A 218 -6.79 -21.16 -18.16
C ASP A 218 -7.98 -21.46 -17.25
N ALA A 219 -8.80 -20.46 -16.90
CA ALA A 219 -9.99 -20.59 -16.05
C ALA A 219 -11.06 -19.60 -16.52
N ASN A 220 -12.35 -19.84 -16.21
CA ASN A 220 -13.47 -18.95 -16.56
C ASN A 220 -13.47 -18.49 -18.02
N ARG A 221 -13.22 -19.42 -18.94
CA ARG A 221 -13.01 -19.11 -20.37
C ARG A 221 -14.22 -18.56 -21.09
N TYR A 222 -15.41 -18.84 -20.57
CA TYR A 222 -16.65 -18.65 -21.28
C TYR A 222 -17.63 -17.80 -20.49
N LEU A 223 -18.21 -16.80 -21.14
CA LEU A 223 -19.39 -16.10 -20.69
C LEU A 223 -20.55 -16.41 -21.63
N MET A 224 -21.74 -16.40 -21.10
CA MET A 224 -22.99 -16.47 -21.90
C MET A 224 -23.87 -15.29 -21.52
N VAL A 225 -24.34 -14.60 -22.53
CA VAL A 225 -25.34 -13.54 -22.40
C VAL A 225 -26.65 -14.05 -22.97
N VAL A 226 -27.70 -13.96 -22.18
CA VAL A 226 -29.07 -14.29 -22.58
C VAL A 226 -29.89 -12.99 -22.61
N LEU A 227 -30.39 -12.62 -23.80
CA LEU A 227 -31.24 -11.45 -23.98
C LEU A 227 -32.70 -11.85 -23.95
N ASN A 228 -33.43 -11.29 -23.00
CA ASN A 228 -34.87 -11.44 -22.91
C ASN A 228 -35.57 -10.13 -23.36
N THR A 229 -36.41 -10.21 -24.38
CA THR A 229 -37.11 -9.05 -24.88
C THR A 229 -38.63 -9.36 -24.96
N LYS A 230 -39.42 -8.39 -24.55
CA LYS A 230 -40.90 -8.44 -24.69
C LYS A 230 -41.38 -7.87 -26.02
N SER A 231 -40.52 -7.20 -26.76
CA SER A 231 -40.78 -6.56 -28.05
C SER A 231 -39.89 -7.17 -29.14
N GLN A 232 -39.94 -6.63 -30.35
CA GLN A 232 -39.11 -7.08 -31.46
C GLN A 232 -37.64 -7.11 -31.05
N GLY A 233 -37.00 -8.27 -31.19
CA GLY A 233 -35.63 -8.49 -30.70
C GLY A 233 -34.59 -7.63 -31.41
N ILE A 234 -33.60 -7.17 -30.67
CA ILE A 234 -32.35 -6.66 -31.24
C ILE A 234 -31.39 -7.83 -31.42
N THR A 235 -30.44 -7.68 -32.32
CA THR A 235 -29.33 -8.63 -32.51
C THR A 235 -28.06 -7.97 -32.02
N LEU A 236 -27.29 -8.65 -31.17
CA LEU A 236 -25.97 -8.16 -30.76
C LEU A 236 -25.01 -8.21 -31.95
N THR A 237 -24.33 -7.11 -32.19
CA THR A 237 -23.27 -7.01 -33.21
C THR A 237 -21.88 -7.18 -32.60
N GLY A 238 -21.75 -7.04 -31.28
CA GLY A 238 -20.51 -7.22 -30.55
C GLY A 238 -20.70 -7.06 -29.04
N VAL A 239 -19.69 -7.44 -28.29
CA VAL A 239 -19.62 -7.22 -26.85
C VAL A 239 -18.20 -6.81 -26.49
N ASN A 240 -18.09 -5.72 -25.75
CA ASN A 240 -16.82 -5.25 -25.21
C ASN A 240 -16.73 -5.56 -23.71
N ALA A 241 -15.63 -6.14 -23.31
CA ALA A 241 -15.23 -6.21 -21.90
C ALA A 241 -14.57 -4.89 -21.52
N ILE A 242 -15.13 -4.21 -20.53
CA ILE A 242 -14.60 -2.96 -19.98
C ILE A 242 -13.93 -3.27 -18.66
N SER A 243 -12.63 -2.98 -18.54
CA SER A 243 -11.91 -3.10 -17.27
C SER A 243 -12.34 -1.99 -16.29
N ALA A 244 -12.33 -2.28 -14.99
CA ALA A 244 -12.35 -1.20 -14.02
C ALA A 244 -11.14 -0.28 -14.24
N PRO A 245 -11.26 1.03 -14.06
CA PRO A 245 -10.06 1.84 -13.87
C PRO A 245 -9.31 1.23 -12.70
N SER A 246 -8.01 0.91 -12.87
CA SER A 246 -7.23 0.46 -11.73
C SER A 246 -7.32 1.54 -10.66
N GLN A 247 -7.70 1.16 -9.45
CA GLN A 247 -7.57 2.10 -8.34
C GLN A 247 -6.12 2.56 -8.33
N ALA A 248 -5.91 3.87 -8.13
CA ALA A 248 -4.57 4.40 -8.00
C ALA A 248 -3.87 3.65 -6.87
N ALA A 249 -3.05 2.69 -7.22
CA ALA A 249 -2.25 1.95 -6.25
C ALA A 249 -1.07 2.84 -5.83
N PRO A 250 -0.67 2.86 -4.56
CA PRO A 250 0.56 3.54 -4.17
C PRO A 250 1.73 2.96 -4.98
N GLU A 251 2.63 3.83 -5.41
CA GLU A 251 3.92 3.37 -5.90
C GLU A 251 4.76 2.89 -4.72
N GLU A 252 5.58 1.89 -4.95
CA GLU A 252 6.39 1.30 -3.91
C GLU A 252 7.88 1.56 -4.15
N VAL A 253 8.61 1.65 -3.04
CA VAL A 253 10.07 1.61 -2.97
C VAL A 253 10.48 0.24 -2.48
N ASN A 254 11.48 -0.31 -3.15
CA ASN A 254 12.07 -1.59 -2.80
C ASN A 254 13.29 -1.39 -1.91
N LEU A 255 13.26 -1.97 -0.71
CA LEU A 255 14.33 -1.92 0.27
C LEU A 255 14.96 -3.31 0.40
N GLU A 256 16.19 -3.46 -0.02
CA GLU A 256 16.92 -4.73 0.14
C GLU A 256 17.22 -5.00 1.61
N GLY A 257 16.93 -6.22 2.07
CA GLY A 257 17.27 -6.69 3.41
C GLY A 257 18.65 -7.31 3.45
N GLU A 258 19.43 -6.98 4.46
CA GLU A 258 20.72 -7.63 4.71
C GLU A 258 20.52 -9.00 5.34
N GLY A 259 20.94 -10.06 4.63
CA GLY A 259 20.70 -11.46 5.01
C GLY A 259 21.81 -12.06 5.86
N GLU A 260 21.43 -12.77 6.93
CA GLU A 260 22.32 -13.51 7.81
C GLU A 260 21.78 -14.93 8.07
N SER A 261 22.65 -15.93 7.97
CA SER A 261 22.33 -17.31 8.32
C SER A 261 22.49 -17.51 9.83
N LEU A 262 21.41 -17.91 10.50
CA LEU A 262 21.44 -18.21 11.94
C LEU A 262 21.77 -19.69 12.20
N SER A 263 21.34 -20.58 11.30
CA SER A 263 21.58 -22.01 11.36
C SER A 263 21.45 -22.65 9.98
N THR A 264 21.55 -23.96 9.88
CA THR A 264 21.32 -24.72 8.64
C THR A 264 19.86 -24.67 8.17
N SER A 265 18.93 -24.24 9.03
CA SER A 265 17.49 -24.18 8.75
C SER A 265 16.85 -22.81 9.00
N GLU A 266 17.61 -21.84 9.53
CA GLU A 266 17.11 -20.52 9.86
C GLU A 266 18.00 -19.43 9.29
N ALA A 267 17.39 -18.40 8.70
CA ALA A 267 18.05 -17.18 8.29
C ALA A 267 17.17 -15.97 8.59
N GLN A 268 17.80 -14.83 8.80
CA GLN A 268 17.12 -13.56 9.00
C GLN A 268 17.62 -12.51 8.01
N TRP A 269 16.75 -11.57 7.71
CA TRP A 269 17.07 -10.36 6.94
C TRP A 269 16.65 -9.17 7.76
N HIS A 270 17.47 -8.14 7.80
CA HIS A 270 17.20 -6.95 8.58
C HIS A 270 17.45 -5.69 7.77
N TRP A 271 16.77 -4.63 8.17
CA TRP A 271 16.97 -3.27 7.71
C TRP A 271 17.60 -2.46 8.84
N ALA A 272 18.42 -1.48 8.50
CA ALA A 272 19.10 -0.64 9.48
C ALA A 272 18.15 0.00 10.50
N ARG A 273 16.88 0.22 10.11
CA ARG A 273 15.81 0.78 10.94
C ARG A 273 14.46 0.12 10.64
N PRO A 274 13.50 0.17 11.59
CA PRO A 274 12.14 -0.29 11.33
C PRO A 274 11.52 0.45 10.15
N GLN A 275 10.98 -0.29 9.19
CA GLN A 275 10.35 0.21 7.98
C GLN A 275 8.86 -0.15 7.96
N PRO A 276 7.95 0.75 7.52
CA PRO A 276 6.53 0.45 7.35
C PRO A 276 6.33 -0.32 6.03
N LEU A 277 6.51 -1.65 6.10
CA LEU A 277 6.45 -2.50 4.92
C LEU A 277 5.02 -2.93 4.61
N SER A 278 4.57 -2.70 3.37
CA SER A 278 3.32 -3.23 2.82
C SER A 278 3.41 -4.73 2.59
N ALA A 279 4.55 -5.18 2.07
CA ALA A 279 4.83 -6.57 1.75
C ALA A 279 6.33 -6.86 1.77
N VAL A 280 6.67 -8.14 1.71
CA VAL A 280 8.04 -8.62 1.51
C VAL A 280 8.09 -9.67 0.41
N SER A 281 8.99 -9.51 -0.55
CA SER A 281 9.33 -10.51 -1.56
C SER A 281 10.51 -11.34 -1.10
N ILE A 282 10.38 -12.66 -1.17
CA ILE A 282 11.43 -13.61 -0.84
C ILE A 282 11.71 -14.44 -2.09
N SER A 283 12.88 -14.23 -2.71
CA SER A 283 13.23 -14.84 -3.98
C SER A 283 14.39 -15.84 -3.83
N LEU A 284 14.21 -17.06 -4.29
CA LEU A 284 15.28 -18.06 -4.34
C LEU A 284 16.32 -17.67 -5.42
N ASN A 285 17.60 -17.84 -5.12
CA ASN A 285 18.69 -17.52 -6.06
C ASN A 285 18.87 -18.56 -7.18
N GLY A 286 18.16 -19.69 -7.11
CA GLY A 286 18.13 -20.75 -8.13
C GLY A 286 16.77 -21.39 -8.24
N ASP A 287 16.57 -22.20 -9.28
CA ASP A 287 15.34 -22.96 -9.44
C ASP A 287 15.19 -23.97 -8.30
N GLY A 288 14.02 -23.99 -7.69
CA GLY A 288 13.75 -24.87 -6.56
C GLY A 288 12.45 -24.53 -5.83
N VAL A 289 12.20 -25.32 -4.80
CA VAL A 289 11.02 -25.22 -3.92
C VAL A 289 11.49 -25.35 -2.48
N LEU A 290 11.08 -24.42 -1.61
CA LEU A 290 11.49 -24.37 -0.21
C LEU A 290 10.28 -24.09 0.70
N PRO A 291 9.75 -25.11 1.42
CA PRO A 291 8.73 -24.90 2.44
C PRO A 291 9.32 -24.19 3.66
N VAL A 292 8.71 -23.08 4.06
CA VAL A 292 9.21 -22.24 5.16
C VAL A 292 8.09 -21.77 6.07
N GLU A 293 8.45 -21.41 7.29
CA GLU A 293 7.71 -20.58 8.20
C GLU A 293 8.34 -19.19 8.21
N ILE A 294 7.54 -18.16 8.02
CA ILE A 294 7.97 -16.77 7.96
C ILE A 294 7.53 -16.08 9.24
N ALA A 295 8.45 -15.37 9.88
CA ALA A 295 8.19 -14.55 11.06
C ALA A 295 8.84 -13.17 10.89
N TRP A 296 8.35 -12.17 11.61
CA TRP A 296 8.85 -10.80 11.58
C TRP A 296 8.95 -10.20 12.98
N ARG A 297 9.69 -9.11 13.14
CA ARG A 297 9.76 -8.31 14.38
C ARG A 297 9.92 -6.83 14.05
N SER A 298 9.36 -5.98 14.93
CA SER A 298 9.37 -4.53 14.74
C SER A 298 10.72 -3.90 15.10
N THR A 299 11.41 -4.44 16.10
CA THR A 299 12.75 -4.02 16.52
C THR A 299 13.60 -5.22 16.86
N GLU A 300 14.90 -5.05 16.97
CA GLU A 300 15.84 -6.13 17.36
C GLU A 300 15.52 -6.74 18.74
N LYS A 301 14.89 -5.96 19.61
CA LYS A 301 14.58 -6.37 20.99
C LYS A 301 13.22 -7.07 21.12
N ASP A 302 12.39 -6.98 20.10
CA ASP A 302 11.05 -7.57 20.13
C ASP A 302 11.08 -9.07 19.86
N ALA A 303 10.08 -9.76 20.38
CA ALA A 303 9.86 -11.16 20.07
C ALA A 303 9.47 -11.35 18.60
N TRP A 304 9.78 -12.53 18.05
CA TRP A 304 9.37 -12.91 16.71
C TRP A 304 7.86 -13.16 16.65
N HIS A 305 7.18 -12.50 15.74
CA HIS A 305 5.76 -12.70 15.44
C HIS A 305 5.64 -13.64 14.24
N PRO A 306 5.03 -14.84 14.38
CA PRO A 306 4.79 -15.73 13.26
C PRO A 306 3.81 -15.05 12.27
N LEU A 307 4.13 -15.10 10.98
CA LEU A 307 3.29 -14.51 9.93
C LEU A 307 2.48 -15.60 9.24
N LYS A 308 3.15 -16.50 8.54
CA LYS A 308 2.52 -17.64 7.86
C LYS A 308 3.53 -18.72 7.48
N LYS A 309 2.98 -19.91 7.13
CA LYS A 309 3.72 -20.96 6.44
C LYS A 309 3.46 -20.86 4.95
N GLU A 310 4.52 -20.89 4.16
CA GLU A 310 4.46 -20.70 2.71
C GLU A 310 5.44 -21.64 2.01
N VAL A 311 5.19 -21.91 0.76
CA VAL A 311 6.13 -22.61 -0.10
C VAL A 311 6.76 -21.60 -1.05
N LEU A 312 8.03 -21.27 -0.77
CA LEU A 312 8.81 -20.44 -1.68
C LEU A 312 9.22 -21.25 -2.90
N TYR A 313 9.12 -20.68 -4.07
CA TYR A 313 9.53 -21.35 -5.31
C TYR A 313 10.09 -20.39 -6.35
N ARG A 314 10.97 -20.92 -7.16
CA ARG A 314 11.39 -20.34 -8.44
C ARG A 314 11.45 -21.48 -9.44
N LEU A 315 10.50 -21.51 -10.38
CA LEU A 315 10.38 -22.57 -11.38
C LEU A 315 9.86 -21.96 -12.69
N GLU A 316 10.50 -22.31 -13.79
CA GLU A 316 10.07 -21.90 -15.14
C GLU A 316 9.79 -20.40 -15.29
N GLY A 317 10.62 -19.58 -14.63
CA GLY A 317 10.46 -18.11 -14.63
C GLY A 317 9.36 -17.58 -13.70
N LYS A 318 8.63 -18.45 -13.00
CA LYS A 318 7.65 -18.05 -11.97
C LYS A 318 8.31 -18.05 -10.59
N THR A 319 7.97 -17.05 -9.77
CA THR A 319 8.46 -16.90 -8.40
C THR A 319 7.29 -16.82 -7.43
N SER A 320 7.57 -17.09 -6.16
CA SER A 320 6.58 -16.90 -5.08
C SER A 320 6.04 -15.47 -5.07
N PRO A 321 4.73 -15.26 -4.85
CA PRO A 321 4.17 -13.94 -4.70
C PRO A 321 4.69 -13.24 -3.43
N PRO A 322 4.67 -11.88 -3.38
CA PRO A 322 4.99 -11.14 -2.17
C PRO A 322 4.09 -11.51 -0.99
N VAL A 323 4.67 -11.52 0.20
CA VAL A 323 3.96 -11.79 1.45
C VAL A 323 3.53 -10.47 2.08
N SER A 324 2.24 -10.25 2.26
CA SER A 324 1.71 -9.01 2.85
C SER A 324 2.06 -8.87 4.33
N LEU A 325 2.47 -7.66 4.72
CA LEU A 325 2.77 -7.24 6.09
C LEU A 325 1.81 -6.13 6.57
N ASN A 326 0.84 -5.74 5.74
CA ASN A 326 -0.19 -4.74 6.06
C ASN A 326 0.33 -3.39 6.57
N GLY A 327 1.50 -2.96 6.12
CA GLY A 327 2.10 -1.68 6.52
C GLY A 327 2.63 -1.64 7.95
N GLY A 328 2.83 -2.79 8.59
CA GLY A 328 3.42 -2.87 9.92
C GLY A 328 4.88 -2.40 9.94
N LEU A 329 5.32 -1.86 11.09
CA LEU A 329 6.73 -1.52 11.30
C LEU A 329 7.55 -2.82 11.44
N VAL A 330 8.45 -3.05 10.51
CA VAL A 330 9.28 -4.26 10.43
C VAL A 330 10.75 -3.88 10.34
N GLN A 331 11.57 -4.37 11.27
CA GLN A 331 13.02 -4.24 11.21
C GLN A 331 13.70 -5.52 10.75
N ALA A 332 13.10 -6.69 11.00
CA ALA A 332 13.66 -7.95 10.53
C ALA A 332 12.58 -8.96 10.16
N VAL A 333 12.90 -9.79 9.18
CA VAL A 333 12.13 -10.96 8.75
C VAL A 333 13.00 -12.18 8.91
N LYS A 334 12.44 -13.26 9.44
CA LYS A 334 13.09 -14.55 9.62
C LYS A 334 12.34 -15.62 8.84
N ILE A 335 13.09 -16.51 8.21
CA ILE A 335 12.55 -17.75 7.67
C ILE A 335 13.15 -18.95 8.40
N THR A 336 12.29 -19.94 8.65
CA THR A 336 12.67 -21.25 9.20
C THR A 336 12.19 -22.30 8.21
N THR A 337 13.10 -23.12 7.69
CA THR A 337 12.73 -24.17 6.72
C THR A 337 12.02 -25.33 7.41
N LEU A 338 11.00 -25.88 6.74
CA LEU A 338 10.21 -27.01 7.23
C LEU A 338 10.77 -28.31 6.66
N ASN A 339 11.44 -29.09 7.50
CA ASN A 339 12.06 -30.40 7.14
C ASN A 339 13.04 -30.30 5.95
N ALA A 340 13.68 -29.13 5.75
CA ALA A 340 14.65 -28.89 4.71
C ALA A 340 15.84 -28.11 5.27
N ARG A 341 16.90 -27.97 4.47
CA ARG A 341 18.02 -27.07 4.75
C ARG A 341 17.90 -25.81 3.90
N LEU A 342 18.43 -24.72 4.40
CA LEU A 342 18.61 -23.51 3.60
C LEU A 342 19.52 -23.82 2.40
N PRO A 343 19.27 -23.19 1.24
CA PRO A 343 20.18 -23.27 0.10
C PRO A 343 21.54 -22.64 0.45
N GLU A 344 22.59 -23.04 -0.27
CA GLU A 344 23.95 -22.52 -0.09
C GLU A 344 24.00 -21.00 -0.24
N TYR A 345 23.27 -20.47 -1.22
CA TYR A 345 23.04 -19.03 -1.38
C TYR A 345 21.69 -18.66 -0.77
N LEU A 346 21.73 -17.83 0.27
CA LEU A 346 20.51 -17.38 0.94
C LEU A 346 19.56 -16.71 -0.07
N PRO A 347 18.24 -16.89 0.07
CA PRO A 347 17.27 -16.15 -0.71
C PRO A 347 17.49 -14.62 -0.58
N SER A 348 17.18 -13.85 -1.61
CA SER A 348 17.10 -12.40 -1.50
C SER A 348 15.76 -12.01 -0.90
N VAL A 349 15.78 -11.01 -0.01
CA VAL A 349 14.56 -10.48 0.62
C VAL A 349 14.49 -8.99 0.36
N THR A 350 13.39 -8.57 -0.26
CA THR A 350 13.12 -7.18 -0.60
C THR A 350 11.84 -6.73 0.11
N GLY A 351 11.95 -5.71 0.95
CA GLY A 351 10.81 -5.06 1.59
C GLY A 351 10.17 -4.04 0.65
N HIS A 352 8.84 -4.02 0.58
CA HIS A 352 8.07 -3.04 -0.18
C HIS A 352 7.44 -2.05 0.78
N ARG A 353 7.61 -0.76 0.51
CA ARG A 353 6.94 0.31 1.24
C ARG A 353 6.41 1.38 0.29
N ASP A 354 5.42 2.14 0.73
CA ASP A 354 4.88 3.25 -0.05
C ASP A 354 5.96 4.28 -0.35
N ARG A 355 5.98 4.73 -1.61
CA ARG A 355 6.80 5.84 -2.07
C ARG A 355 6.11 7.17 -1.80
N TYR A 356 6.89 8.15 -1.40
CA TYR A 356 6.45 9.53 -1.21
C TYR A 356 7.19 10.47 -2.15
N ASP A 357 6.44 11.40 -2.70
CA ASP A 357 6.97 12.60 -3.34
C ASP A 357 6.96 13.73 -2.32
N LEU A 358 8.02 14.53 -2.30
CA LEU A 358 8.06 15.74 -1.50
C LEU A 358 7.66 16.91 -2.39
N VAL A 359 6.65 17.66 -1.98
CA VAL A 359 6.26 18.91 -2.64
C VAL A 359 6.63 20.06 -1.71
N PHE A 360 7.35 21.06 -2.21
CA PHE A 360 7.74 22.22 -1.41
C PHE A 360 7.40 23.55 -2.09
N ASN A 361 7.21 24.57 -1.26
CA ASN A 361 7.02 25.94 -1.70
C ASN A 361 8.39 26.62 -1.79
N ALA A 362 8.75 27.12 -2.98
CA ALA A 362 10.05 27.74 -3.25
C ALA A 362 10.13 29.15 -2.65
N GLN A 363 10.15 29.24 -1.33
CA GLN A 363 10.38 30.50 -0.62
C GLN A 363 11.87 30.82 -0.51
N GLY A 364 12.23 32.08 -0.69
CA GLY A 364 13.61 32.54 -0.65
C GLY A 364 14.32 32.38 -2.01
N LYS A 365 15.61 32.10 -1.96
CA LYS A 365 16.45 31.97 -3.18
C LYS A 365 17.00 30.55 -3.30
N ALA A 366 17.14 30.08 -4.54
CA ALA A 366 17.91 28.89 -4.88
C ALA A 366 19.42 29.11 -4.63
N PRO A 367 20.24 28.06 -4.41
CA PRO A 367 19.86 26.65 -4.48
C PRO A 367 19.05 26.18 -3.27
N TYR A 368 18.16 25.21 -3.50
CA TYR A 368 17.47 24.51 -2.42
C TYR A 368 18.22 23.22 -2.07
N VAL A 369 18.13 22.82 -0.81
CA VAL A 369 18.80 21.63 -0.28
C VAL A 369 17.75 20.74 0.38
N LEU A 370 17.60 19.52 -0.12
CA LEU A 370 16.89 18.44 0.56
C LEU A 370 17.81 17.88 1.66
N ALA A 371 17.35 17.84 2.90
CA ALA A 371 18.12 17.36 4.05
C ALA A 371 17.33 16.31 4.85
N TRP A 372 18.04 15.30 5.41
CA TRP A 372 17.44 14.26 6.26
C TRP A 372 18.47 13.69 7.24
N GLY A 373 18.00 12.85 8.17
CA GLY A 373 18.85 12.20 9.14
C GLY A 373 19.11 13.05 10.39
N ASN A 374 18.05 13.60 10.99
CA ASN A 374 18.12 14.31 12.27
C ASN A 374 17.27 13.60 13.31
N GLY A 375 17.91 12.90 14.28
CA GLY A 375 17.23 12.21 15.38
C GLY A 375 16.45 13.12 16.31
N ALA A 376 16.72 14.44 16.30
CA ALA A 376 16.03 15.43 17.12
C ALA A 376 14.89 16.15 16.38
N ALA A 377 14.69 15.88 15.08
CA ALA A 377 13.69 16.57 14.28
C ALA A 377 12.26 16.28 14.76
N LYS A 378 11.42 17.30 14.69
CA LYS A 378 9.98 17.18 14.97
C LYS A 378 9.21 17.13 13.64
N PRO A 379 8.01 16.53 13.59
CA PRO A 379 7.17 16.59 12.37
C PRO A 379 6.93 18.04 11.92
N ALA A 380 7.20 18.33 10.64
CA ALA A 380 7.06 19.67 10.06
C ALA A 380 6.37 19.66 8.69
N SER A 381 6.05 18.48 8.14
CA SER A 381 5.25 18.37 6.93
C SER A 381 3.87 18.97 7.15
N VAL A 382 3.41 19.81 6.23
CA VAL A 382 2.05 20.35 6.24
C VAL A 382 1.13 19.49 5.37
N GLU A 383 -0.16 19.54 5.63
CA GLU A 383 -1.12 18.86 4.75
C GLU A 383 -1.05 19.44 3.33
N PRO A 384 -1.15 18.59 2.28
CA PRO A 384 -1.09 19.04 0.88
C PRO A 384 -2.10 20.16 0.56
N GLY A 385 -3.26 20.10 1.24
CA GLY A 385 -4.29 21.12 1.12
C GLY A 385 -3.93 22.48 1.70
N MET A 386 -2.96 22.57 2.58
CA MET A 386 -2.48 23.82 3.18
C MET A 386 -1.26 24.39 2.44
N LEU A 387 -0.57 23.56 1.66
CA LEU A 387 0.61 23.99 0.90
C LEU A 387 0.23 24.78 -0.36
N ILE A 388 -0.81 24.35 -1.07
CA ILE A 388 -1.31 25.01 -2.30
C ILE A 388 -2.74 25.50 -2.04
N PRO A 389 -3.00 26.83 -2.15
CA PRO A 389 -4.35 27.40 -1.98
C PRO A 389 -5.37 26.75 -2.92
N ALA A 390 -6.62 26.64 -2.46
CA ALA A 390 -7.66 25.88 -3.15
C ALA A 390 -7.97 26.42 -4.57
N ASP A 391 -7.93 27.72 -4.76
CA ASP A 391 -8.13 28.42 -6.05
C ASP A 391 -7.02 28.17 -7.05
N LEU A 392 -5.80 27.90 -6.57
CA LEU A 392 -4.62 27.64 -7.40
C LEU A 392 -4.41 26.15 -7.72
N ARG A 393 -5.10 25.21 -7.04
CA ARG A 393 -4.91 23.77 -7.24
C ARG A 393 -5.21 23.28 -8.65
N LYS A 394 -6.05 23.98 -9.40
CA LYS A 394 -6.31 23.62 -10.82
C LYS A 394 -5.10 23.94 -11.69
N THR A 395 -4.44 25.06 -11.42
CA THR A 395 -3.25 25.51 -12.18
C THR A 395 -2.00 24.74 -11.75
N TYR A 396 -1.86 24.51 -10.44
CA TYR A 396 -0.73 23.82 -9.81
C TYR A 396 -1.18 22.46 -9.27
N ALA A 397 -1.77 21.64 -10.15
CA ALA A 397 -2.10 20.28 -9.79
C ALA A 397 -0.82 19.51 -9.44
N MET A 398 -0.82 18.75 -8.35
CA MET A 398 0.35 18.02 -7.84
C MET A 398 1.05 17.17 -8.92
N ALA A 399 0.26 16.54 -9.80
CA ALA A 399 0.78 15.74 -10.90
C ALA A 399 1.53 16.54 -11.98
N ASN A 400 1.26 17.86 -12.08
CA ASN A 400 1.80 18.72 -13.13
C ASN A 400 2.87 19.69 -12.61
N LEU A 401 3.25 19.59 -11.33
CA LEU A 401 4.32 20.41 -10.78
C LEU A 401 5.65 20.07 -11.45
N PRO A 402 6.49 21.08 -11.76
CA PRO A 402 7.83 20.83 -12.25
C PRO A 402 8.61 20.02 -11.22
N GLN A 403 9.36 19.04 -11.71
CA GLN A 403 10.25 18.24 -10.89
C GLN A 403 11.52 19.05 -10.62
N ALA A 404 11.94 19.09 -9.36
CA ALA A 404 13.28 19.52 -8.99
C ALA A 404 14.19 18.30 -8.99
N ASP A 405 15.21 18.33 -9.86
CA ASP A 405 16.14 17.22 -10.00
C ASP A 405 17.25 17.29 -8.96
N ILE A 406 17.73 16.14 -8.56
CA ILE A 406 18.84 16.01 -7.62
C ILE A 406 20.15 16.17 -8.41
N VAL A 407 21.01 17.08 -7.97
CA VAL A 407 22.27 17.38 -8.65
C VAL A 407 23.46 16.77 -7.91
N ASP A 408 23.76 17.27 -6.71
CA ASP A 408 24.97 16.91 -5.98
C ASP A 408 24.69 16.63 -4.51
N ASN A 409 25.59 15.84 -3.91
CA ASN A 409 25.63 15.67 -2.46
C ASN A 409 26.17 16.94 -1.79
N VAL A 410 25.47 17.37 -0.73
CA VAL A 410 25.86 18.51 0.10
C VAL A 410 26.34 18.02 1.47
N ALA A 411 27.56 18.39 1.85
CA ALA A 411 28.06 18.08 3.17
C ALA A 411 27.34 18.91 4.24
N LEU A 412 26.63 18.25 5.14
CA LEU A 412 25.87 18.84 6.25
C LEU A 412 26.52 18.52 7.61
N GLY A 413 25.71 18.17 8.62
CA GLY A 413 26.20 17.89 9.98
C GLY A 413 26.82 16.51 10.20
N GLY A 414 26.68 15.61 9.21
CA GLY A 414 27.23 14.25 9.24
C GLY A 414 26.47 13.28 10.17
N GLU A 415 26.94 12.03 10.20
CA GLU A 415 26.25 10.91 10.86
C GLU A 415 25.98 11.09 12.36
N GLY A 416 26.75 11.93 13.05
CA GLY A 416 26.51 12.25 14.45
C GLY A 416 25.10 12.84 14.71
N ARG A 417 24.42 13.37 13.66
CA ARG A 417 23.07 13.89 13.76
C ARG A 417 22.01 12.81 13.82
N LEU A 418 22.30 11.61 13.37
CA LEU A 418 21.37 10.46 13.41
C LEU A 418 20.95 10.09 14.84
N THR A 419 21.83 10.32 15.82
CA THR A 419 21.57 10.04 17.24
C THR A 419 21.30 11.29 18.06
N ALA A 420 21.11 12.43 17.41
CA ALA A 420 20.75 13.68 18.10
C ALA A 420 19.43 13.50 18.88
N THR A 421 19.39 14.07 20.08
CA THR A 421 18.21 14.05 20.93
C THR A 421 17.66 15.47 21.05
N SER A 422 16.33 15.61 21.05
CA SER A 422 15.68 16.90 21.21
C SER A 422 15.97 17.52 22.61
N ALA A 423 15.86 18.83 22.71
CA ALA A 423 16.01 19.51 23.99
C ALA A 423 15.02 18.97 25.04
N ALA A 424 13.77 18.69 24.62
CA ALA A 424 12.73 18.12 25.49
C ALA A 424 13.08 16.69 25.96
N GLU A 425 13.67 15.86 25.14
CA GLU A 425 14.12 14.51 25.54
C GLU A 425 15.31 14.58 26.50
N ARG A 426 16.25 15.50 26.26
CA ARG A 426 17.37 15.74 27.20
C ARG A 426 16.86 16.19 28.55
N GLU A 427 15.90 17.12 28.56
CA GLU A 427 15.28 17.61 29.80
C GLU A 427 14.50 16.50 30.51
N SER A 428 13.72 15.71 29.79
CA SER A 428 13.01 14.55 30.33
C SER A 428 13.97 13.53 30.95
N ARG A 429 15.08 13.22 30.28
CA ARG A 429 16.13 12.32 30.83
C ARG A 429 16.78 12.92 32.09
N MET A 430 17.08 14.22 32.08
CA MET A 430 17.64 14.90 33.26
C MET A 430 16.65 14.87 34.42
N ASN A 431 15.37 15.15 34.16
CA ASN A 431 14.34 15.10 35.20
C ASN A 431 14.17 13.67 35.74
N THR A 432 14.20 12.65 34.88
CA THR A 432 14.18 11.24 35.29
C THR A 432 15.39 10.90 36.18
N LEU A 433 16.60 11.32 35.79
CA LEU A 433 17.80 11.11 36.57
C LEU A 433 17.76 11.84 37.92
N LEU A 434 17.21 13.07 37.97
CA LEU A 434 16.99 13.81 39.20
C LEU A 434 16.03 13.10 40.12
N VAL A 435 14.89 12.61 39.62
CA VAL A 435 13.92 11.82 40.40
C VAL A 435 14.56 10.56 40.98
N TRP A 436 15.32 9.79 40.18
CA TRP A 436 16.05 8.63 40.66
C TRP A 436 17.14 9.01 41.66
N GLY A 437 17.85 10.11 41.45
CA GLY A 437 18.85 10.65 42.39
C GLY A 437 18.24 10.98 43.73
N VAL A 438 17.10 11.69 43.77
CA VAL A 438 16.38 12.03 45.00
C VAL A 438 15.87 10.79 45.72
N LEU A 439 15.37 9.79 44.96
CA LEU A 439 14.86 8.54 45.52
C LEU A 439 16.01 7.75 46.18
N ILE A 440 17.14 7.60 45.49
CA ILE A 440 18.33 6.93 46.02
C ILE A 440 18.85 7.66 47.27
N ALA A 441 18.94 9.00 47.24
CA ALA A 441 19.35 9.80 48.41
C ALA A 441 18.41 9.58 49.59
N GLY A 442 17.10 9.54 49.34
CA GLY A 442 16.09 9.23 50.38
C GLY A 442 16.28 7.85 51.00
N VAL A 443 16.53 6.81 50.15
CA VAL A 443 16.80 5.44 50.62
C VAL A 443 18.07 5.38 51.46
N ILE A 444 19.15 6.05 51.05
CA ILE A 444 20.43 6.11 51.82
C ILE A 444 20.20 6.79 53.17
N LEU A 445 19.43 7.86 53.19
CA LEU A 445 19.11 8.61 54.42
C LEU A 445 18.30 7.74 55.40
N LEU A 446 17.28 7.02 54.90
CA LEU A 446 16.50 6.06 55.70
C LEU A 446 17.37 4.89 56.22
N ALA A 447 18.21 4.34 55.36
CA ALA A 447 19.15 3.31 55.75
C ALA A 447 20.13 3.77 56.79
N GLY A 448 20.64 5.01 56.68
CA GLY A 448 21.50 5.65 57.69
C GLY A 448 20.81 5.87 59.01
N MET A 449 19.53 6.31 59.00
CA MET A 449 18.71 6.42 60.20
C MET A 449 18.45 5.08 60.88
N ALA A 450 18.08 4.07 60.08
CA ALA A 450 17.87 2.70 60.57
C ALA A 450 19.13 2.11 61.21
N TRP A 451 20.28 2.29 60.53
CA TRP A 451 21.59 1.86 61.05
C TRP A 451 21.97 2.58 62.35
N ARG A 452 21.68 3.89 62.44
CA ARG A 452 21.94 4.67 63.65
C ARG A 452 21.07 4.16 64.81
N ILE A 453 19.79 3.94 64.61
CA ILE A 453 18.87 3.38 65.62
C ILE A 453 19.31 1.99 66.03
N TRP A 454 19.67 1.13 65.10
CA TRP A 454 20.17 -0.22 65.37
C TRP A 454 21.45 -0.17 66.25
N ARG A 455 22.38 0.74 65.95
CA ARG A 455 23.59 0.91 66.70
C ARG A 455 23.37 1.49 68.12
N GLU A 456 22.37 2.34 68.29
CA GLU A 456 21.94 2.87 69.63
C GLU A 456 21.29 1.77 70.47
N THR A 457 20.48 0.90 69.88
CA THR A 457 19.85 -0.25 70.57
C THR A 457 20.87 -1.27 71.03
N GLN A 458 21.92 -1.53 70.27
CA GLN A 458 23.01 -2.47 70.65
C GLN A 458 23.93 -1.88 71.76
N ARG A 459 23.96 -0.58 71.95
CA ARG A 459 24.75 0.04 73.04
C ARG A 459 24.00 0.08 74.40
N LYS A 460 22.72 -0.21 74.40
CA LYS A 460 21.85 -0.22 75.60
C LYS A 460 21.52 -1.62 76.08
N ALA A 461 21.89 -2.65 75.35
CA ALA A 461 21.90 -4.06 75.77
C ALA A 461 23.32 -4.45 76.25
#